data_4b8ce034869e748a4a19b30e4bf62076
#
_entry.id   4b8ce034869e748a4a19b30e4bf62076
#
_cell.length_a   1.000
_cell.length_b   1.000
_cell.length_c   1.000
_cell.angle_alpha   90.00
_cell.angle_beta   90.00
_cell.angle_gamma   90.00
#
_symmetry.space_group_name_H-M   'P 1'
#
loop_
_entity.id
_entity.type
_entity.pdbx_description
1 polymer ?
#
loop_
_entity_poly.entity_id
_entity_poly.type
_entity_poly.pdbx_seq_one_letter_code
_entity_poly.pdbx_strand_id
1 'polypeptide(L)' 'MSTTVSFATIHTTLPCGDEDHYRLSQKIEERDQQLHDYGRHGYRLANTVTVNGTEYVTVIDTLTREDV' A
#
# COMPACT_ATOMS: atom_id res chain seq x y z
N MET A 1 29.46 11.23 -5.15
CA MET A 1 28.26 11.60 -4.42
C MET A 1 27.49 10.35 -4.02
N SER A 2 27.05 10.30 -2.81
CA SER A 2 26.24 9.16 -2.35
C SER A 2 24.77 9.47 -2.60
N THR A 3 24.05 8.44 -3.05
CA THR A 3 22.60 8.49 -3.22
C THR A 3 21.98 7.86 -1.98
N THR A 4 21.00 8.50 -1.40
CA THR A 4 20.25 7.93 -0.30
C THR A 4 18.92 7.40 -0.81
N VAL A 5 18.33 6.47 -0.09
CA VAL A 5 17.04 5.88 -0.44
C VAL A 5 16.08 6.10 0.72
N SER A 6 14.92 6.64 0.40
CA SER A 6 13.84 6.78 1.36
C SER A 6 12.85 5.63 1.19
N PHE A 7 12.31 5.14 2.29
CA PHE A 7 11.30 4.07 2.30
C PHE A 7 10.01 4.58 2.88
N ALA A 8 8.92 4.11 2.34
CA ALA A 8 7.59 4.35 2.88
C ALA A 8 6.81 3.05 2.87
N THR A 9 5.90 2.89 3.80
CA THR A 9 5.09 1.67 3.90
C THR A 9 3.61 2.06 3.96
N ILE A 10 2.80 1.36 3.17
CA ILE A 10 1.35 1.52 3.19
C ILE A 10 0.75 0.22 3.73
N HIS A 11 -0.05 0.33 4.77
CA HIS A 11 -0.79 -0.82 5.32
C HIS A 11 -2.26 -0.66 4.94
N THR A 12 -2.79 -1.66 4.26
CA THR A 12 -4.21 -1.69 3.89
C THR A 12 -4.83 -2.96 4.46
N THR A 13 -5.85 -2.79 5.30
CA THR A 13 -6.58 -3.92 5.87
C THR A 13 -7.87 -4.09 5.10
N LEU A 14 -8.03 -5.25 4.46
CA LEU A 14 -9.17 -5.57 3.61
C LEU A 14 -10.08 -6.56 4.31
N PRO A 15 -11.39 -6.27 4.43
CA PRO A 15 -12.34 -7.24 4.98
C PRO A 15 -12.54 -8.39 3.99
N CYS A 16 -12.67 -9.61 4.53
CA CYS A 16 -12.87 -10.83 3.73
C CYS A 16 -14.30 -11.36 3.78
N GLY A 17 -15.21 -10.67 4.48
CA GLY A 17 -16.59 -11.10 4.58
C GLY A 17 -17.36 -10.84 3.29
N ASP A 18 -18.25 -11.77 2.94
CA ASP A 18 -19.06 -11.67 1.71
C ASP A 18 -19.98 -10.45 1.71
N GLU A 19 -20.31 -9.93 2.89
CA GLU A 19 -21.23 -8.81 3.03
C GLU A 19 -20.54 -7.45 3.01
N ASP A 20 -19.22 -7.43 2.88
CA ASP A 20 -18.42 -6.21 3.02
C ASP A 20 -17.88 -5.66 1.71
N HIS A 21 -18.60 -5.89 0.60
CA HIS A 21 -18.17 -5.41 -0.71
C HIS A 21 -17.93 -3.90 -0.75
N TYR A 22 -18.80 -3.14 -0.11
CA TYR A 22 -18.70 -1.69 -0.09
C TYR A 22 -17.42 -1.24 0.64
N ARG A 23 -17.17 -1.83 1.80
CA ARG A 23 -15.97 -1.51 2.59
C ARG A 23 -14.71 -1.95 1.89
N LEU A 24 -14.75 -3.11 1.25
CA LEU A 24 -13.63 -3.62 0.47
C LEU A 24 -13.28 -2.64 -0.67
N SER A 25 -14.30 -2.19 -1.40
CA SER A 25 -14.11 -1.25 -2.51
C SER A 25 -13.52 0.06 -2.02
N GLN A 26 -13.99 0.58 -0.88
CA GLN A 26 -13.44 1.79 -0.28
C GLN A 26 -11.97 1.63 0.08
N LYS A 27 -11.61 0.50 0.67
CA LYS A 27 -10.22 0.25 1.07
C LYS A 27 -9.30 0.13 -0.13
N ILE A 28 -9.77 -0.48 -1.20
CA ILE A 28 -9.01 -0.56 -2.45
C ILE A 28 -8.80 0.84 -3.05
N GLU A 29 -9.83 1.66 -3.04
CA GLU A 29 -9.71 3.05 -3.52
C GLU A 29 -8.73 3.85 -2.67
N GLU A 30 -8.79 3.70 -1.35
CA GLU A 30 -7.84 4.35 -0.45
C GLU A 30 -6.41 3.94 -0.75
N ARG A 31 -6.18 2.65 -0.98
CA ARG A 31 -4.86 2.15 -1.33
C ARG A 31 -4.38 2.75 -2.65
N ASP A 32 -5.25 2.76 -3.66
CA ASP A 32 -4.93 3.35 -4.95
C ASP A 32 -4.57 4.83 -4.82
N GLN A 33 -5.33 5.56 -4.01
CA GLN A 33 -5.08 6.97 -3.78
C GLN A 33 -3.72 7.19 -3.10
N GLN A 34 -3.40 6.38 -2.10
CA GLN A 34 -2.12 6.46 -1.40
C GLN A 34 -0.96 6.14 -2.34
N LEU A 35 -1.08 5.10 -3.15
CA LEU A 35 -0.06 4.75 -4.14
C LEU A 35 0.15 5.90 -5.13
N HIS A 36 -0.94 6.50 -5.56
CA HIS A 36 -0.89 7.62 -6.51
C HIS A 36 -0.19 8.83 -5.88
N ASP A 37 -0.52 9.15 -4.62
CA ASP A 37 0.08 10.28 -3.91
C ASP A 37 1.59 10.07 -3.72
N TYR A 38 2.01 8.88 -3.30
CA TYR A 38 3.43 8.58 -3.16
C TYR A 38 4.13 8.63 -4.52
N GLY A 39 3.48 8.12 -5.57
CA GLY A 39 4.04 8.17 -6.92
C GLY A 39 4.34 9.60 -7.38
N ARG A 40 3.46 10.54 -7.02
CA ARG A 40 3.67 11.95 -7.36
C ARG A 40 4.88 12.55 -6.65
N HIS A 41 5.32 11.95 -5.56
CA HIS A 41 6.51 12.37 -4.82
C HIS A 41 7.76 11.56 -5.20
N GLY A 42 7.70 10.82 -6.29
CA GLY A 42 8.85 10.09 -6.82
C GLY A 42 9.05 8.71 -6.22
N TYR A 43 8.11 8.22 -5.42
CA TYR A 43 8.18 6.86 -4.88
C TYR A 43 7.77 5.83 -5.90
N ARG A 44 8.38 4.66 -5.83
CA ARG A 44 8.04 3.50 -6.65
C ARG A 44 7.70 2.33 -5.75
N LEU A 45 6.74 1.53 -6.16
CA LEU A 45 6.38 0.31 -5.44
C LEU A 45 7.49 -0.72 -5.63
N ALA A 46 8.13 -1.10 -4.53
CA ALA A 46 9.23 -2.06 -4.56
C ALA A 46 8.75 -3.47 -4.23
N ASN A 47 7.76 -3.61 -3.35
CA ASN A 47 7.31 -4.92 -2.92
C ASN A 47 5.92 -4.81 -2.31
N THR A 48 5.15 -5.90 -2.42
CA THR A 48 3.85 -6.03 -1.79
C THR A 48 3.77 -7.40 -1.13
N VAL A 49 3.40 -7.41 0.14
CA VAL A 49 3.23 -8.64 0.91
C VAL A 49 1.81 -8.65 1.47
N THR A 50 1.18 -9.82 1.45
CA THR A 50 -0.14 -9.99 2.05
C THR A 50 -0.02 -10.90 3.27
N VAL A 51 -0.73 -10.53 4.34
CA VAL A 51 -0.84 -11.33 5.54
C VAL A 51 -2.30 -11.74 5.68
N ASN A 52 -2.56 -13.03 5.61
CA ASN A 52 -3.92 -13.56 5.67
C ASN A 52 -4.37 -13.76 7.11
N GLY A 53 -5.53 -13.19 7.43
CA GLY A 53 -6.22 -13.42 8.68
C GLY A 53 -7.55 -14.13 8.43
N THR A 54 -8.28 -14.42 9.48
CA THR A 54 -9.60 -15.10 9.36
C THR A 54 -10.67 -14.15 8.84
N GLU A 55 -10.63 -12.88 9.26
CA GLU A 55 -11.65 -11.90 8.88
C GLU A 55 -11.10 -10.78 8.01
N TYR A 56 -9.78 -10.65 7.97
CA TYR A 56 -9.12 -9.56 7.25
C TYR A 56 -7.87 -10.08 6.55
N VAL A 57 -7.55 -9.42 5.45
CA VAL A 57 -6.25 -9.58 4.78
C VAL A 57 -5.54 -8.25 4.87
N THR A 58 -4.31 -8.25 5.34
CA THR A 58 -3.50 -7.04 5.40
C THR A 58 -2.54 -7.03 4.23
N VAL A 59 -2.57 -5.96 3.45
CA VAL A 59 -1.65 -5.74 2.34
C VAL A 59 -0.62 -4.71 2.81
N ILE A 60 0.64 -5.08 2.72
CA ILE A 60 1.76 -4.21 3.11
C ILE A 60 2.55 -3.89 1.86
N ASP A 61 2.51 -2.63 1.46
CA ASP A 61 3.25 -2.13 0.30
C ASP A 61 4.48 -1.38 0.78
N THR A 62 5.63 -1.74 0.24
CA THR A 62 6.88 -1.02 0.51
C THR A 62 7.26 -0.23 -0.72
N LEU A 63 7.49 1.06 -0.54
CA LEU A 63 7.83 1.97 -1.62
C LEU A 63 9.20 2.56 -1.37
N THR A 64 9.90 2.88 -2.44
CA THR A 64 11.24 3.46 -2.36
C THR A 64 11.33 4.69 -3.24
N ARG A 65 12.20 5.60 -2.83
CA ARG A 65 12.54 6.78 -3.63
C ARG A 65 14.03 7.03 -3.50
N GLU A 66 14.69 7.25 -4.63
CA GLU A 66 16.09 7.69 -4.60
C GLU A 66 16.14 9.19 -4.38
N ASP A 67 16.90 9.61 -3.38
CA ASP A 67 17.12 11.02 -3.07
C ASP A 67 18.50 11.41 -3.55
N VAL A 68 18.55 12.44 -4.36
CA VAL A 68 19.80 12.91 -4.95
C VAL A 68 20.33 14.13 -4.20
#